data_8fb077280b83fb06006753f4dad695e7
#
_entry.id   8fb077280b83fb06006753f4dad695e7
#
_cell.length_a   1.000
_cell.length_b   1.000
_cell.length_c   1.000
_cell.angle_alpha   90.00
_cell.angle_beta   90.00
_cell.angle_gamma   90.00
#
_symmetry.space_group_name_H-M   'P 1'
#
loop_
_entity.id
_entity.type
_entity.pdbx_description
1 polymer ?
#
loop_
_entity_poly.entity_id
_entity_poly.type
_entity_poly.pdbx_seq_one_letter_code
_entity_poly.pdbx_strand_id
1 'polypeptide(L)'
;MKRIVLSMAALVSAGAFAAPVTYVLDPSHTFPSFEADHFGGLSVWRGKFNSNSGKVVYDKEAKAGSIEVTVNMSSVNFGVPKLDEHARSAEIFDVAKYPSATYSGKFTKFSGASPTEAQGTLTLHGVTKPVTLTINSFLCKPNPMTKKEVCGADASGTFNRSDFGVNFGENYGFKMDVKLQIQVEGSPAG
;
A
#
# COMPACT_ATOMS: atom_id res chain seq x y z
N MET A 1 29.16 -68.51 1.73
CA MET A 1 27.99 -67.74 1.28
C MET A 1 28.18 -66.27 1.77
N LYS A 2 28.57 -65.34 0.87
CA LYS A 2 28.77 -63.92 1.19
C LYS A 2 27.44 -63.17 0.97
N ARG A 3 26.85 -62.61 2.00
CA ARG A 3 25.65 -61.75 1.90
C ARG A 3 26.07 -60.34 1.51
N ILE A 4 25.67 -59.87 0.35
CA ILE A 4 25.83 -58.48 -0.10
C ILE A 4 24.64 -57.70 0.50
N VAL A 5 24.92 -56.77 1.38
CA VAL A 5 23.93 -55.84 1.90
C VAL A 5 23.93 -54.59 0.96
N LEU A 6 22.88 -54.44 0.20
CA LEU A 6 22.69 -53.28 -0.66
C LEU A 6 22.11 -52.12 0.18
N SER A 7 22.93 -51.17 0.51
CA SER A 7 22.46 -49.95 1.22
C SER A 7 21.81 -49.00 0.19
N MET A 8 20.52 -48.82 0.31
CA MET A 8 19.72 -47.88 -0.50
C MET A 8 19.84 -46.47 0.14
N ALA A 9 20.67 -45.63 -0.45
CA ALA A 9 20.76 -44.22 -0.03
C ALA A 9 19.53 -43.44 -0.58
N ALA A 10 18.65 -43.03 0.30
CA ALA A 10 17.54 -42.16 -0.07
C ALA A 10 18.09 -40.74 -0.31
N LEU A 11 18.07 -40.29 -1.55
CA LEU A 11 18.31 -38.88 -1.88
C LEU A 11 17.08 -38.05 -1.43
N VAL A 12 17.23 -37.32 -0.37
CA VAL A 12 16.28 -36.28 0.03
C VAL A 12 16.57 -35.05 -0.84
N SER A 13 15.75 -34.81 -1.87
CA SER A 13 15.80 -33.56 -2.62
C SER A 13 15.25 -32.44 -1.76
N ALA A 14 16.13 -31.57 -1.23
CA ALA A 14 15.74 -30.32 -0.64
C ALA A 14 15.15 -29.44 -1.76
N GLY A 15 13.84 -29.24 -1.73
CA GLY A 15 13.18 -28.29 -2.62
C GLY A 15 13.78 -26.91 -2.38
N ALA A 16 14.36 -26.28 -3.39
CA ALA A 16 14.80 -24.90 -3.32
C ALA A 16 13.55 -24.01 -3.31
N PHE A 17 13.19 -23.50 -2.15
CA PHE A 17 12.19 -22.43 -2.05
C PHE A 17 12.78 -21.16 -2.69
N ALA A 18 12.03 -20.53 -3.59
CA ALA A 18 12.40 -19.22 -4.11
C ALA A 18 12.42 -18.22 -2.94
N ALA A 19 13.49 -17.41 -2.86
CA ALA A 19 13.59 -16.40 -1.82
C ALA A 19 12.54 -15.29 -2.04
N PRO A 20 12.06 -14.63 -0.95
CA PRO A 20 11.22 -13.46 -1.07
C PRO A 20 11.86 -12.38 -1.94
N VAL A 21 11.07 -11.77 -2.81
CA VAL A 21 11.52 -10.68 -3.69
C VAL A 21 11.12 -9.34 -3.09
N THR A 22 12.06 -8.40 -3.03
CA THR A 22 11.79 -7.01 -2.65
C THR A 22 11.49 -6.20 -3.91
N TYR A 23 10.31 -5.59 -3.97
CA TYR A 23 9.90 -4.66 -5.01
C TYR A 23 9.99 -3.25 -4.47
N VAL A 24 10.75 -2.39 -5.15
CA VAL A 24 10.79 -0.96 -4.87
C VAL A 24 9.66 -0.29 -5.64
N LEU A 25 8.89 0.56 -4.97
CA LEU A 25 7.78 1.26 -5.60
C LEU A 25 8.27 2.25 -6.64
N ASP A 26 7.59 2.29 -7.79
CA ASP A 26 7.80 3.29 -8.83
C ASP A 26 6.98 4.55 -8.50
N PRO A 27 7.62 5.66 -8.11
CA PRO A 27 6.91 6.88 -7.72
C PRO A 27 6.16 7.54 -8.87
N SER A 28 6.50 7.21 -10.13
CA SER A 28 5.79 7.72 -11.30
C SER A 28 4.50 6.97 -11.65
N HIS A 29 4.32 5.77 -11.08
CA HIS A 29 3.16 4.91 -11.29
C HIS A 29 2.48 4.48 -9.97
N THR A 30 2.85 5.12 -8.86
CA THR A 30 2.24 4.84 -7.54
C THR A 30 1.60 6.09 -6.98
N PHE A 31 0.27 6.05 -6.82
CA PHE A 31 -0.50 7.19 -6.34
C PHE A 31 -1.51 6.74 -5.28
N PRO A 32 -1.23 6.97 -3.99
CA PRO A 32 -2.23 6.90 -2.94
C PRO A 32 -3.30 7.98 -3.19
N SER A 33 -4.47 7.56 -3.64
CA SER A 33 -5.62 8.43 -3.91
C SER A 33 -6.71 8.20 -2.90
N PHE A 34 -7.58 9.18 -2.73
CA PHE A 34 -8.65 9.10 -1.74
C PHE A 34 -9.89 9.89 -2.17
N GLU A 35 -11.01 9.50 -1.60
CA GLU A 35 -12.29 10.21 -1.67
C GLU A 35 -12.71 10.66 -0.28
N ALA A 36 -13.18 11.90 -0.15
CA ALA A 36 -13.68 12.48 1.07
C ALA A 36 -15.00 13.21 0.82
N ASP A 37 -15.86 13.21 1.83
CA ASP A 37 -17.16 13.87 1.78
C ASP A 37 -17.02 15.40 1.82
N HIS A 38 -17.98 16.06 1.17
CA HIS A 38 -18.18 17.50 1.24
C HIS A 38 -19.64 17.81 1.60
N PHE A 39 -19.82 18.53 2.71
CA PHE A 39 -21.11 18.97 3.24
C PHE A 39 -22.16 17.84 3.36
N GLY A 40 -21.78 16.73 4.02
CA GLY A 40 -22.74 15.68 4.37
C GLY A 40 -23.31 14.92 3.19
N GLY A 41 -22.58 14.82 2.09
CA GLY A 41 -22.96 14.08 0.88
C GLY A 41 -23.34 14.97 -0.29
N LEU A 42 -23.13 16.30 -0.22
CA LEU A 42 -23.38 17.19 -1.33
C LEU A 42 -22.51 16.86 -2.54
N SER A 43 -21.25 16.54 -2.30
CA SER A 43 -20.31 16.09 -3.33
C SER A 43 -19.21 15.23 -2.73
N VAL A 44 -18.39 14.62 -3.59
CA VAL A 44 -17.21 13.85 -3.21
C VAL A 44 -15.97 14.56 -3.77
N TRP A 45 -15.09 14.98 -2.88
CA TRP A 45 -13.77 15.45 -3.23
C TRP A 45 -12.82 14.28 -3.43
N ARG A 46 -12.06 14.35 -4.52
CA ARG A 46 -11.04 13.35 -4.86
C ARG A 46 -9.69 14.01 -4.85
N GLY A 47 -8.78 13.42 -4.10
CA GLY A 47 -7.39 13.86 -4.02
C GLY A 47 -6.44 12.69 -4.17
N LYS A 48 -5.18 13.00 -4.45
CA LYS A 48 -4.08 12.03 -4.47
C LYS A 48 -2.82 12.66 -3.91
N PHE A 49 -1.85 11.81 -3.57
CA PHE A 49 -0.50 12.25 -3.23
C PHE A 49 0.44 11.93 -4.39
N ASN A 50 1.16 12.95 -4.88
CA ASN A 50 2.03 12.85 -6.05
C ASN A 50 3.46 12.41 -5.72
N SER A 51 3.81 12.32 -4.43
CA SER A 51 5.15 11.92 -3.97
C SER A 51 5.05 10.89 -2.86
N ASN A 52 5.59 9.73 -3.11
CA ASN A 52 5.64 8.62 -2.17
C ASN A 52 6.88 7.76 -2.43
N SER A 53 7.22 6.92 -1.49
CA SER A 53 8.27 5.93 -1.60
C SER A 53 7.91 4.70 -0.78
N GLY A 54 8.56 3.59 -1.06
CA GLY A 54 8.33 2.38 -0.29
C GLY A 54 8.81 1.12 -0.96
N LYS A 55 8.51 0.02 -0.33
CA LYS A 55 8.82 -1.32 -0.83
C LYS A 55 7.76 -2.31 -0.41
N VAL A 56 7.65 -3.37 -1.20
CA VAL A 56 6.88 -4.56 -0.90
C VAL A 56 7.83 -5.74 -0.94
N VAL A 57 7.86 -6.53 0.12
CA VAL A 57 8.50 -7.85 0.11
C VAL A 57 7.42 -8.87 -0.17
N TYR A 58 7.63 -9.70 -1.18
CA TYR A 58 6.64 -10.69 -1.61
C TYR A 58 7.28 -12.05 -1.82
N ASP A 59 6.76 -13.05 -1.11
CA ASP A 59 7.07 -14.46 -1.25
C ASP A 59 5.85 -15.17 -1.84
N LYS A 60 5.95 -15.49 -3.12
CA LYS A 60 4.88 -16.14 -3.87
C LYS A 60 4.62 -17.57 -3.38
N GLU A 61 5.68 -18.29 -3.03
CA GLU A 61 5.60 -19.70 -2.63
C GLU A 61 5.08 -19.84 -1.20
N ALA A 62 5.61 -19.03 -0.28
CA ALA A 62 5.16 -19.00 1.11
C ALA A 62 3.80 -18.30 1.28
N LYS A 63 3.28 -17.62 0.25
CA LYS A 63 2.09 -16.76 0.32
C LYS A 63 2.20 -15.80 1.49
N ALA A 64 3.26 -15.02 1.48
CA ALA A 64 3.59 -14.07 2.53
C ALA A 64 4.16 -12.79 1.93
N GLY A 65 4.11 -11.70 2.69
CA GLY A 65 4.76 -10.47 2.30
C GLY A 65 4.46 -9.33 3.24
N SER A 66 5.22 -8.26 3.07
CA SER A 66 5.09 -7.03 3.85
C SER A 66 5.10 -5.81 2.95
N ILE A 67 4.47 -4.75 3.45
CA ILE A 67 4.32 -3.48 2.76
C ILE A 67 4.88 -2.40 3.69
N GLU A 68 5.74 -1.54 3.15
CA GLU A 68 6.22 -0.33 3.81
C GLU A 68 6.11 0.82 2.83
N VAL A 69 5.30 1.83 3.15
CA VAL A 69 5.06 2.99 2.30
C VAL A 69 5.17 4.26 3.13
N THR A 70 5.85 5.26 2.57
CA THR A 70 5.89 6.63 3.09
C THR A 70 5.31 7.57 2.04
N VAL A 71 4.38 8.39 2.45
CA VAL A 71 3.71 9.40 1.62
C VAL A 71 4.15 10.78 2.07
N ASN A 72 4.61 11.61 1.13
CA ASN A 72 4.89 13.02 1.40
C ASN A 72 3.57 13.80 1.42
N MET A 73 3.17 14.28 2.60
CA MET A 73 1.88 14.96 2.80
C MET A 73 1.81 16.30 2.08
N SER A 74 2.95 16.96 1.83
CA SER A 74 3.00 18.21 1.05
C SER A 74 2.65 18.02 -0.43
N SER A 75 2.66 16.77 -0.92
CA SER A 75 2.36 16.41 -2.30
C SER A 75 0.87 16.20 -2.59
N VAL A 76 -0.01 16.51 -1.63
CA VAL A 76 -1.46 16.43 -1.82
C VAL A 76 -1.90 17.28 -3.01
N ASN A 77 -2.78 16.71 -3.83
CA ASN A 77 -3.26 17.34 -5.06
C ASN A 77 -4.73 16.98 -5.31
N PHE A 78 -5.58 17.98 -5.35
CA PHE A 78 -6.99 17.90 -5.73
C PHE A 78 -7.25 18.45 -7.13
N GLY A 79 -6.20 18.94 -7.81
CA GLY A 79 -6.33 19.69 -9.07
C GLY A 79 -6.78 21.13 -8.88
N VAL A 80 -6.86 21.64 -7.67
CA VAL A 80 -7.29 23.00 -7.30
C VAL A 80 -6.26 23.61 -6.36
N PRO A 81 -5.38 24.52 -6.81
CA PRO A 81 -4.24 25.01 -6.01
C PRO A 81 -4.62 25.57 -4.64
N LYS A 82 -5.73 26.32 -4.53
CA LYS A 82 -6.19 26.83 -3.24
C LYS A 82 -6.64 25.75 -2.26
N LEU A 83 -7.23 24.66 -2.77
CA LEU A 83 -7.61 23.53 -1.94
C LEU A 83 -6.38 22.72 -1.52
N ASP A 84 -5.41 22.57 -2.42
CA ASP A 84 -4.13 21.92 -2.10
C ASP A 84 -3.37 22.69 -0.99
N GLU A 85 -3.37 24.02 -1.05
CA GLU A 85 -2.79 24.88 -0.02
C GLU A 85 -3.53 24.73 1.31
N HIS A 86 -4.87 24.79 1.30
CA HIS A 86 -5.68 24.62 2.50
C HIS A 86 -5.48 23.22 3.11
N ALA A 87 -5.43 22.17 2.29
CA ALA A 87 -5.19 20.82 2.77
C ALA A 87 -3.82 20.67 3.47
N ARG A 88 -2.81 21.41 3.02
CA ARG A 88 -1.49 21.42 3.66
C ARG A 88 -1.43 22.22 4.96
N SER A 89 -2.38 23.12 5.20
CA SER A 89 -2.40 23.99 6.37
C SER A 89 -2.58 23.25 7.69
N ALA A 90 -2.39 23.95 8.80
CA ALA A 90 -2.61 23.44 10.15
C ALA A 90 -4.08 23.05 10.43
N GLU A 91 -5.01 23.50 9.59
CA GLU A 91 -6.43 23.17 9.73
C GLU A 91 -6.78 21.75 9.29
N ILE A 92 -5.98 21.15 8.37
CA ILE A 92 -6.26 19.82 7.84
C ILE A 92 -5.10 18.86 8.12
N PHE A 93 -4.02 18.89 7.32
CA PHE A 93 -2.92 17.92 7.46
C PHE A 93 -1.76 18.44 8.30
N ASP A 94 -1.65 19.73 8.54
CA ASP A 94 -0.54 20.36 9.27
C ASP A 94 0.83 19.82 8.83
N VAL A 95 1.11 19.93 7.52
CA VAL A 95 2.30 19.30 6.93
C VAL A 95 3.62 19.84 7.46
N ALA A 96 3.61 21.03 8.09
CA ALA A 96 4.76 21.58 8.77
C ALA A 96 5.15 20.74 9.99
N LYS A 97 4.15 20.22 10.70
CA LYS A 97 4.34 19.35 11.88
C LYS A 97 4.35 17.86 11.52
N TYR A 98 3.55 17.47 10.53
CA TYR A 98 3.37 16.09 10.10
C TYR A 98 3.69 15.95 8.59
N PRO A 99 4.96 16.01 8.20
CA PRO A 99 5.36 16.05 6.79
C PRO A 99 5.11 14.74 6.03
N SER A 100 4.89 13.64 6.75
CA SER A 100 4.69 12.33 6.15
C SER A 100 3.58 11.54 6.83
N ALA A 101 2.91 10.69 6.03
CA ALA A 101 2.12 9.57 6.52
C ALA A 101 2.83 8.25 6.13
N THR A 102 2.65 7.20 6.94
CA THR A 102 3.26 5.90 6.69
C THR A 102 2.24 4.77 6.81
N TYR A 103 2.38 3.76 5.97
CA TYR A 103 1.66 2.51 6.13
C TYR A 103 2.64 1.34 6.22
N SER A 104 2.47 0.51 7.26
CA SER A 104 3.23 -0.71 7.45
C SER A 104 2.26 -1.87 7.65
N GLY A 105 2.34 -2.89 6.79
CA GLY A 105 1.40 -4.00 6.81
C GLY A 105 1.97 -5.31 6.28
N LYS A 106 1.13 -6.35 6.38
CA LYS A 106 1.44 -7.70 5.87
C LYS A 106 0.27 -8.20 5.04
N PHE A 107 0.55 -8.99 4.03
CA PHE A 107 -0.48 -9.72 3.31
C PHE A 107 -1.09 -10.80 4.21
N THR A 108 -2.42 -10.85 4.28
CA THR A 108 -3.16 -11.73 5.19
C THR A 108 -4.07 -12.72 4.47
N LYS A 109 -4.49 -12.38 3.24
CA LYS A 109 -5.30 -13.28 2.41
C LYS A 109 -4.74 -13.38 1.00
N PHE A 110 -4.96 -14.55 0.38
CA PHE A 110 -4.48 -14.86 -0.96
C PHE A 110 -5.55 -15.60 -1.75
N SER A 111 -5.56 -15.37 -3.07
CA SER A 111 -6.25 -16.19 -4.06
C SER A 111 -5.20 -16.79 -4.98
N GLY A 112 -4.99 -18.11 -4.87
CA GLY A 112 -3.81 -18.75 -5.47
C GLY A 112 -2.52 -18.17 -4.86
N ALA A 113 -1.68 -17.57 -5.69
CA ALA A 113 -0.49 -16.85 -5.25
C ALA A 113 -0.73 -15.34 -5.07
N SER A 114 -1.81 -14.77 -5.63
CA SER A 114 -2.06 -13.33 -5.58
C SER A 114 -2.59 -12.88 -4.21
N PRO A 115 -1.98 -11.88 -3.57
CA PRO A 115 -2.52 -11.30 -2.35
C PRO A 115 -3.85 -10.59 -2.62
N THR A 116 -4.82 -10.73 -1.71
CA THR A 116 -6.17 -10.12 -1.80
C THR A 116 -6.50 -9.21 -0.63
N GLU A 117 -5.71 -9.27 0.44
CA GLU A 117 -5.87 -8.40 1.60
C GLU A 117 -4.51 -8.13 2.25
N ALA A 118 -4.35 -6.91 2.74
CA ALA A 118 -3.25 -6.54 3.63
C ALA A 118 -3.81 -5.93 4.90
N GLN A 119 -3.29 -6.34 6.06
CA GLN A 119 -3.58 -5.72 7.35
C GLN A 119 -2.34 -5.03 7.86
N GLY A 120 -2.52 -3.80 8.34
CA GLY A 120 -1.41 -2.99 8.78
C GLY A 120 -1.85 -1.81 9.63
N THR A 121 -0.91 -0.91 9.84
CA THR A 121 -1.15 0.34 10.56
C THR A 121 -0.84 1.54 9.66
N LEU A 122 -1.75 2.51 9.67
CA LEU A 122 -1.55 3.83 9.10
C LEU A 122 -1.12 4.77 10.21
N THR A 123 -0.03 5.49 10.00
CA THR A 123 0.32 6.67 10.80
C THR A 123 0.01 7.91 9.99
N LEU A 124 -0.93 8.69 10.44
CA LEU A 124 -1.38 9.94 9.83
C LEU A 124 -1.52 11.01 10.91
N HIS A 125 -1.05 12.23 10.65
CA HIS A 125 -1.16 13.35 11.60
C HIS A 125 -0.60 13.00 13.00
N GLY A 126 0.44 12.17 13.05
CA GLY A 126 1.10 11.71 14.28
C GLY A 126 0.37 10.59 15.04
N VAL A 127 -0.79 10.15 14.58
CA VAL A 127 -1.58 9.08 15.20
C VAL A 127 -1.48 7.80 14.39
N THR A 128 -1.30 6.66 15.05
CA THR A 128 -1.22 5.33 14.43
C THR A 128 -2.46 4.50 14.76
N LYS A 129 -3.13 4.02 13.73
CA LYS A 129 -4.32 3.15 13.84
C LYS A 129 -4.26 1.99 12.85
N PRO A 130 -4.93 0.85 13.13
CA PRO A 130 -5.04 -0.24 12.19
C PRO A 130 -5.88 0.18 10.97
N VAL A 131 -5.41 -0.19 9.77
CA VAL A 131 -6.14 -0.03 8.52
C VAL A 131 -5.94 -1.28 7.67
N THR A 132 -7.06 -1.85 7.21
CA THR A 132 -7.05 -3.00 6.30
C THR A 132 -7.22 -2.50 4.87
N LEU A 133 -6.42 -3.03 3.95
CA LEU A 133 -6.53 -2.80 2.52
C LEU A 133 -7.03 -4.07 1.82
N THR A 134 -8.07 -3.92 1.01
CA THR A 134 -8.49 -4.93 0.04
C THR A 134 -7.66 -4.73 -1.22
N ILE A 135 -7.02 -5.78 -1.72
CA ILE A 135 -6.27 -5.77 -2.97
C ILE A 135 -7.22 -6.26 -4.06
N ASN A 136 -7.74 -5.31 -4.85
CA ASN A 136 -8.77 -5.54 -5.85
C ASN A 136 -8.20 -6.26 -7.07
N SER A 137 -6.94 -5.97 -7.42
CA SER A 137 -6.17 -6.65 -8.46
C SER A 137 -4.69 -6.70 -8.12
N PHE A 138 -4.02 -7.77 -8.55
CA PHE A 138 -2.58 -7.93 -8.44
C PHE A 138 -2.05 -8.72 -9.64
N LEU A 139 -1.02 -8.19 -10.30
CA LEU A 139 -0.41 -8.83 -11.44
C LEU A 139 1.09 -8.53 -11.50
N CYS A 140 1.89 -9.56 -11.73
CA CYS A 140 3.30 -9.44 -12.10
C CYS A 140 3.50 -9.93 -13.54
N LYS A 141 4.21 -9.16 -14.35
CA LYS A 141 4.53 -9.50 -15.74
C LYS A 141 5.81 -8.82 -16.20
N PRO A 142 6.46 -9.30 -17.28
CA PRO A 142 7.55 -8.58 -17.90
C PRO A 142 7.07 -7.22 -18.44
N ASN A 143 7.78 -6.16 -18.11
CA ASN A 143 7.56 -4.83 -18.69
C ASN A 143 7.83 -4.91 -20.21
N PRO A 144 6.91 -4.45 -21.07
CA PRO A 144 7.06 -4.60 -22.54
C PRO A 144 8.28 -3.85 -23.11
N MET A 145 8.75 -2.80 -22.44
CA MET A 145 9.89 -1.99 -22.88
C MET A 145 11.21 -2.50 -22.30
N THR A 146 11.27 -2.71 -21.00
CA THR A 146 12.53 -3.09 -20.30
C THR A 146 12.76 -4.59 -20.22
N LYS A 147 11.73 -5.41 -20.47
CA LYS A 147 11.71 -6.87 -20.29
C LYS A 147 11.95 -7.36 -18.86
N LYS A 148 12.17 -6.45 -17.92
CA LYS A 148 12.28 -6.78 -16.49
C LYS A 148 10.89 -6.97 -15.89
N GLU A 149 10.78 -7.76 -14.84
CA GLU A 149 9.53 -7.95 -14.12
C GLU A 149 9.05 -6.63 -13.50
N VAL A 150 7.76 -6.39 -13.57
CA VAL A 150 7.05 -5.35 -12.85
C VAL A 150 5.78 -5.95 -12.25
N CYS A 151 5.49 -5.63 -11.00
CA CYS A 151 4.24 -5.98 -10.36
C CYS A 151 3.42 -4.72 -10.14
N GLY A 152 2.11 -4.84 -10.35
CA GLY A 152 1.15 -3.78 -10.11
C GLY A 152 -0.04 -4.29 -9.31
N ALA A 153 -0.66 -3.40 -8.56
CA ALA A 153 -1.87 -3.66 -7.81
C ALA A 153 -2.78 -2.42 -7.80
N ASP A 154 -4.07 -2.69 -7.69
CA ASP A 154 -5.10 -1.74 -7.27
C ASP A 154 -5.60 -2.17 -5.90
N ALA A 155 -5.67 -1.24 -4.96
CA ALA A 155 -6.11 -1.52 -3.60
C ALA A 155 -7.08 -0.45 -3.10
N SER A 156 -7.98 -0.86 -2.22
CA SER A 156 -8.95 0.03 -1.58
C SER A 156 -9.01 -0.21 -0.08
N GLY A 157 -9.50 0.79 0.64
CA GLY A 157 -9.72 0.72 2.07
C GLY A 157 -10.57 1.87 2.54
N THR A 158 -10.98 1.84 3.80
CA THR A 158 -11.73 2.94 4.42
C THR A 158 -11.23 3.15 5.84
N PHE A 159 -11.13 4.40 6.25
CA PHE A 159 -10.86 4.77 7.64
C PHE A 159 -11.59 6.05 7.99
N ASN A 160 -11.78 6.29 9.27
CA ASN A 160 -12.35 7.55 9.77
C ASN A 160 -11.20 8.53 10.07
N ARG A 161 -11.18 9.69 9.40
CA ARG A 161 -10.09 10.66 9.53
C ARG A 161 -10.06 11.39 10.87
N SER A 162 -11.20 11.46 11.57
CA SER A 162 -11.23 12.05 12.91
C SER A 162 -10.49 11.19 13.94
N ASP A 163 -10.37 9.86 13.73
CA ASP A 163 -9.55 8.99 14.56
C ASP A 163 -8.05 9.37 14.55
N PHE A 164 -7.64 10.14 13.54
CA PHE A 164 -6.28 10.65 13.38
C PHE A 164 -6.17 12.16 13.71
N GLY A 165 -7.23 12.76 14.23
CA GLY A 165 -7.27 14.20 14.53
C GLY A 165 -7.43 15.09 13.29
N VAL A 166 -7.77 14.55 12.13
CA VAL A 166 -8.07 15.29 10.90
C VAL A 166 -9.58 15.48 10.81
N ASN A 167 -10.10 16.41 11.60
CA ASN A 167 -11.54 16.60 11.82
C ASN A 167 -12.11 17.92 11.26
N PHE A 168 -11.36 18.63 10.40
CA PHE A 168 -11.86 19.82 9.72
C PHE A 168 -13.19 19.52 8.99
N GLY A 169 -14.17 20.39 9.19
CA GLY A 169 -15.47 20.28 8.54
C GLY A 169 -16.51 19.46 9.32
N GLU A 170 -16.14 18.76 10.40
CA GLU A 170 -17.08 17.98 11.21
C GLU A 170 -18.25 18.86 11.70
N ASN A 171 -17.98 20.07 12.18
CA ASN A 171 -18.98 21.05 12.61
C ASN A 171 -19.87 21.57 11.47
N TYR A 172 -19.48 21.36 10.22
CA TYR A 172 -20.25 21.70 9.02
C TYR A 172 -20.97 20.49 8.41
N GLY A 173 -21.01 19.37 9.16
CA GLY A 173 -21.70 18.15 8.74
C GLY A 173 -20.96 17.30 7.72
N PHE A 174 -19.65 17.50 7.53
CA PHE A 174 -18.86 16.60 6.69
C PHE A 174 -18.78 15.21 7.32
N LYS A 175 -18.94 14.17 6.54
CA LYS A 175 -18.65 12.82 6.98
C LYS A 175 -17.13 12.64 7.12
N MET A 176 -16.73 11.95 8.16
CA MET A 176 -15.31 11.78 8.47
C MET A 176 -14.69 10.55 7.81
N ASP A 177 -15.47 9.70 7.17
CA ASP A 177 -14.97 8.53 6.47
C ASP A 177 -14.24 8.94 5.18
N VAL A 178 -13.07 8.35 4.98
CA VAL A 178 -12.23 8.49 3.79
C VAL A 178 -12.14 7.13 3.12
N LYS A 179 -12.38 7.10 1.81
CA LYS A 179 -12.14 5.91 0.97
C LYS A 179 -10.82 6.04 0.27
N LEU A 180 -9.97 5.04 0.42
CA LEU A 180 -8.71 4.92 -0.31
C LEU A 180 -8.94 4.22 -1.64
N GLN A 181 -8.26 4.75 -2.70
CA GLN A 181 -8.21 4.21 -4.04
C GLN A 181 -6.74 4.26 -4.47
N ILE A 182 -6.04 3.16 -4.35
CA ILE A 182 -4.58 3.14 -4.43
C ILE A 182 -4.17 2.35 -5.67
N GLN A 183 -3.52 3.02 -6.63
CA GLN A 183 -2.74 2.34 -7.66
C GLN A 183 -1.28 2.28 -7.24
N VAL A 184 -0.63 1.16 -7.49
CA VAL A 184 0.77 0.95 -7.15
C VAL A 184 1.45 0.05 -8.17
N GLU A 185 2.67 0.44 -8.58
CA GLU A 185 3.56 -0.40 -9.36
C GLU A 185 4.94 -0.44 -8.69
N GLY A 186 5.67 -1.53 -8.92
CA GLY A 186 7.02 -1.69 -8.39
C GLY A 186 7.81 -2.74 -9.16
N SER A 187 9.13 -2.61 -9.11
CA SER A 187 10.07 -3.53 -9.76
C SER A 187 11.01 -4.14 -8.72
N PRO A 188 11.53 -5.35 -8.97
CA PRO A 188 12.51 -5.95 -8.10
C PRO A 188 13.68 -5.00 -7.82
N ALA A 189 14.10 -4.93 -6.56
CA ALA A 189 15.33 -4.25 -6.18
C ALA A 189 16.49 -4.90 -6.94
N GLY A 190 17.28 -4.10 -7.65
CA GLY A 190 18.41 -4.55 -8.48
C GLY A 190 19.53 -5.16 -7.67
#